data_76af66cc2ec5ae3d476691183c346b80
#
_entry.id   76af66cc2ec5ae3d476691183c346b80
#
_cell.length_a   1.000
_cell.length_b   1.000
_cell.length_c   1.000
_cell.angle_alpha   90.00
_cell.angle_beta   90.00
_cell.angle_gamma   90.00
#
_symmetry.space_group_name_H-M   'P 1'
#
loop_
_entity.id
_entity.type
_entity.pdbx_description
1 polymer ?
#
loop_
_entity_poly.entity_id
_entity_poly.type
_entity_poly.pdbx_seq_one_letter_code
_entity_poly.pdbx_strand_id
1 'polypeptide(L)'
;MTHRPLCILAAAVLTVAAIAAYAHAHPTKTTPEPNSIVSSPAQVSIEFSEALEPKLSKIQLTSEAGAVVSKAPSSVDTADAKHMTLALPTLAPAVYVVKWVSVATDGHKLEGSYKFTVK
;
A
#
# COMPACT_ATOMS: atom_id res chain seq x y z
N MET A 1 -47.67 39.20 -36.84
CA MET A 1 -46.37 39.27 -36.13
C MET A 1 -46.29 38.09 -35.19
N THR A 2 -45.59 37.07 -35.58
CA THR A 2 -45.43 35.86 -34.77
C THR A 2 -44.07 35.91 -34.15
N HIS A 3 -44.02 36.12 -32.84
CA HIS A 3 -42.81 35.97 -32.05
C HIS A 3 -42.58 34.49 -31.81
N ARG A 4 -41.56 33.94 -32.41
CA ARG A 4 -41.08 32.59 -32.11
C ARG A 4 -40.21 32.67 -30.83
N PRO A 5 -40.56 31.95 -29.77
CA PRO A 5 -39.62 31.83 -28.65
C PRO A 5 -38.44 30.98 -29.09
N LEU A 6 -37.28 31.55 -28.96
CA LEU A 6 -36.02 30.83 -29.15
C LEU A 6 -35.81 29.90 -27.94
N CYS A 7 -36.10 28.63 -28.13
CA CYS A 7 -35.73 27.63 -27.10
C CYS A 7 -34.23 27.48 -27.09
N ILE A 8 -33.58 28.13 -26.12
CA ILE A 8 -32.19 27.86 -25.81
C ILE A 8 -32.15 26.53 -25.10
N LEU A 9 -31.79 25.48 -25.82
CA LEU A 9 -31.46 24.20 -25.23
C LEU A 9 -30.10 24.38 -24.53
N ALA A 10 -30.13 24.59 -23.23
CA ALA A 10 -28.93 24.51 -22.43
C ALA A 10 -28.53 23.02 -22.36
N ALA A 11 -27.59 22.62 -23.19
CA ALA A 11 -26.94 21.33 -23.05
C ALA A 11 -26.12 21.35 -21.77
N ALA A 12 -26.64 20.73 -20.73
CA ALA A 12 -25.87 20.45 -19.53
C ALA A 12 -24.79 19.43 -19.92
N VAL A 13 -23.58 19.91 -20.13
CA VAL A 13 -22.43 19.02 -20.27
C VAL A 13 -22.16 18.43 -18.91
N LEU A 14 -22.64 17.22 -18.67
CA LEU A 14 -22.25 16.44 -17.50
C LEU A 14 -20.81 16.03 -17.70
N THR A 15 -19.86 16.82 -17.23
CA THR A 15 -18.49 16.36 -17.07
C THR A 15 -18.48 15.33 -15.97
N VAL A 16 -18.57 14.06 -16.32
CA VAL A 16 -18.22 12.97 -15.44
C VAL A 16 -16.71 13.11 -15.21
N ALA A 17 -16.31 13.78 -14.13
CA ALA A 17 -14.95 13.66 -13.64
C ALA A 17 -14.77 12.18 -13.33
N ALA A 18 -14.07 11.48 -14.23
CA ALA A 18 -13.57 10.15 -13.89
C ALA A 18 -12.65 10.36 -12.69
N ILE A 19 -13.16 10.10 -11.50
CA ILE A 19 -12.32 9.88 -10.33
C ILE A 19 -11.45 8.72 -10.80
N ALA A 20 -10.17 9.01 -11.10
CA ALA A 20 -9.19 7.98 -11.35
C ALA A 20 -9.28 7.06 -10.14
N ALA A 21 -10.01 5.97 -10.29
CA ALA A 21 -10.17 4.99 -9.24
C ALA A 21 -8.77 4.70 -8.75
N TYR A 22 -8.57 4.72 -7.48
CA TYR A 22 -7.33 4.42 -6.80
C TYR A 22 -6.80 3.08 -7.31
N ALA A 23 -6.12 3.11 -8.47
CA ALA A 23 -5.55 1.93 -9.13
C ALA A 23 -4.27 1.47 -8.42
N HIS A 24 -3.85 2.18 -7.35
CA HIS A 24 -2.67 1.87 -6.58
C HIS A 24 -3.06 1.15 -5.29
N ALA A 25 -2.43 0.00 -5.05
CA ALA A 25 -2.55 -0.71 -3.79
C ALA A 25 -1.74 0.03 -2.71
N HIS A 26 -2.42 0.82 -1.88
CA HIS A 26 -1.80 1.51 -0.76
C HIS A 26 -2.09 0.79 0.57
N PRO A 27 -1.19 0.90 1.58
CA PRO A 27 -1.43 0.31 2.88
C PRO A 27 -2.66 0.91 3.56
N THR A 28 -3.51 0.05 4.10
CA THR A 28 -4.67 0.43 4.91
C THR A 28 -4.46 0.11 6.39
N LYS A 29 -3.63 -0.90 6.68
CA LYS A 29 -3.28 -1.30 8.03
C LYS A 29 -1.89 -1.91 8.02
N THR A 30 -1.06 -1.51 8.98
CA THR A 30 0.29 -2.04 9.15
C THR A 30 0.50 -2.52 10.59
N THR A 31 1.23 -3.63 10.75
CA THR A 31 1.63 -4.17 12.05
C THR A 31 3.10 -4.60 11.92
N PRO A 32 4.05 -4.05 12.68
CA PRO A 32 3.89 -2.92 13.62
C PRO A 32 3.40 -1.64 12.94
N GLU A 33 2.74 -0.77 13.71
CA GLU A 33 2.29 0.53 13.22
C GLU A 33 3.47 1.50 13.03
N PRO A 34 3.37 2.48 12.11
CA PRO A 34 4.40 3.50 11.96
C PRO A 34 4.69 4.23 13.27
N ASN A 35 5.96 4.43 13.55
CA ASN A 35 6.47 5.13 14.72
C ASN A 35 6.13 4.45 16.07
N SER A 36 5.70 3.20 16.05
CA SER A 36 5.44 2.43 17.27
C SER A 36 6.74 1.94 17.92
N ILE A 37 6.66 1.66 19.21
CA ILE A 37 7.71 1.02 20.00
C ILE A 37 7.17 -0.33 20.45
N VAL A 38 7.78 -1.41 20.03
CA VAL A 38 7.29 -2.77 20.24
C VAL A 38 8.42 -3.69 20.71
N SER A 39 8.07 -4.80 21.33
CA SER A 39 9.01 -5.92 21.51
C SER A 39 9.29 -6.55 20.16
N SER A 40 10.40 -7.28 20.01
CA SER A 40 10.77 -7.92 18.74
C SER A 40 9.57 -8.64 18.11
N PRO A 41 9.00 -8.11 17.00
CA PRO A 41 7.84 -8.71 16.36
C PRO A 41 8.22 -9.94 15.56
N ALA A 42 7.33 -10.91 15.47
CA ALA A 42 7.55 -12.14 14.70
C ALA A 42 7.42 -11.89 13.18
N GLN A 43 6.70 -10.87 12.80
CA GLN A 43 6.45 -10.55 11.40
C GLN A 43 6.06 -9.08 11.19
N VAL A 44 6.22 -8.63 9.96
CA VAL A 44 5.54 -7.43 9.44
C VAL A 44 4.30 -7.91 8.68
N SER A 45 3.18 -7.24 8.89
CA SER A 45 1.93 -7.51 8.19
C SER A 45 1.37 -6.20 7.65
N ILE A 46 1.04 -6.19 6.36
CA ILE A 46 0.44 -5.03 5.71
C ILE A 46 -0.80 -5.47 4.95
N GLU A 47 -1.92 -4.80 5.24
CA GLU A 47 -3.13 -4.89 4.43
C GLU A 47 -3.14 -3.74 3.44
N PHE A 48 -3.46 -4.04 2.18
CA PHE A 48 -3.52 -3.07 1.09
C PHE A 48 -4.96 -2.85 0.62
N SER A 49 -5.19 -1.73 -0.04
CA SER A 49 -6.50 -1.35 -0.55
C SER A 49 -6.96 -2.18 -1.76
N GLU A 50 -6.01 -2.78 -2.48
CA GLU A 50 -6.25 -3.54 -3.70
C GLU A 50 -5.53 -4.89 -3.66
N ALA A 51 -6.02 -5.86 -4.44
CA ALA A 51 -5.35 -7.15 -4.62
C ALA A 51 -3.98 -6.97 -5.27
N LEU A 52 -3.01 -7.72 -4.78
CA LEU A 52 -1.61 -7.63 -5.17
C LEU A 52 -1.22 -8.72 -6.15
N GLU A 53 -0.27 -8.39 -7.04
CA GLU A 53 0.49 -9.37 -7.81
C GLU A 53 1.58 -9.98 -6.93
N PRO A 54 1.49 -11.27 -6.55
CA PRO A 54 2.40 -11.86 -5.57
C PRO A 54 3.87 -11.84 -5.99
N LYS A 55 4.16 -12.00 -7.28
CA LYS A 55 5.52 -12.06 -7.80
C LYS A 55 6.22 -10.70 -7.88
N LEU A 56 5.45 -9.62 -7.84
CA LEU A 56 5.95 -8.26 -8.04
C LEU A 56 5.86 -7.41 -6.78
N SER A 57 5.13 -7.87 -5.78
CA SER A 57 4.92 -7.17 -4.51
C SER A 57 5.84 -7.75 -3.45
N LYS A 58 6.44 -6.91 -2.62
CA LYS A 58 7.35 -7.36 -1.56
C LYS A 58 7.42 -6.41 -0.38
N ILE A 59 7.78 -6.97 0.77
CA ILE A 59 8.20 -6.25 1.96
C ILE A 59 9.63 -6.64 2.29
N GLN A 60 10.42 -5.67 2.73
CA GLN A 60 11.78 -5.87 3.19
C GLN A 60 12.00 -5.06 4.47
N LEU A 61 12.71 -5.62 5.43
CA LEU A 61 13.11 -4.90 6.64
C LEU A 61 14.58 -4.53 6.56
N THR A 62 14.89 -3.27 6.82
CA THR A 62 16.26 -2.78 6.90
C THR A 62 16.55 -2.17 8.26
N SER A 63 17.83 -2.10 8.61
CA SER A 63 18.28 -1.23 9.69
C SER A 63 18.11 0.24 9.27
N GLU A 64 18.23 1.16 10.21
CA GLU A 64 18.20 2.60 9.91
C GLU A 64 19.32 3.02 8.96
N ALA A 65 20.46 2.32 9.02
CA ALA A 65 21.59 2.54 8.10
C ALA A 65 21.39 1.94 6.70
N GLY A 66 20.29 1.21 6.46
CA GLY A 66 19.93 0.64 5.17
C GLY A 66 20.35 -0.79 4.94
N ALA A 67 20.98 -1.46 5.92
CA ALA A 67 21.32 -2.88 5.79
C ALA A 67 20.08 -3.77 5.90
N VAL A 68 19.90 -4.69 4.97
CA VAL A 68 18.79 -5.65 4.99
C VAL A 68 18.96 -6.60 6.17
N VAL A 69 17.95 -6.67 7.02
CA VAL A 69 17.92 -7.55 8.19
C VAL A 69 16.91 -8.70 8.06
N SER A 70 15.94 -8.56 7.17
CA SER A 70 15.02 -9.67 6.86
C SER A 70 15.75 -10.77 6.09
N LYS A 71 15.47 -12.02 6.45
CA LYS A 71 16.14 -13.21 5.85
C LYS A 71 15.20 -14.00 4.95
N ALA A 72 13.90 -14.02 5.29
CA ALA A 72 12.89 -14.68 4.48
C ALA A 72 12.31 -13.73 3.43
N PRO A 73 11.84 -14.23 2.28
CA PRO A 73 11.06 -13.42 1.36
C PRO A 73 9.68 -13.12 1.98
N SER A 74 9.10 -11.97 1.62
CA SER A 74 7.70 -11.69 1.91
C SER A 74 6.78 -12.55 1.05
N SER A 75 5.54 -12.68 1.47
CA SER A 75 4.52 -13.42 0.72
C SER A 75 3.17 -12.72 0.78
N VAL A 76 2.45 -12.80 -0.33
CA VAL A 76 1.04 -12.40 -0.41
C VAL A 76 0.20 -13.61 -0.01
N ASP A 77 -0.78 -13.41 0.86
CA ASP A 77 -1.68 -14.47 1.32
C ASP A 77 -2.49 -15.01 0.14
N THR A 78 -2.49 -16.33 -0.05
CA THR A 78 -3.25 -16.98 -1.12
C THR A 78 -4.77 -16.89 -0.91
N ALA A 79 -5.22 -16.77 0.33
CA ALA A 79 -6.63 -16.62 0.67
C ALA A 79 -7.10 -15.15 0.65
N ASP A 80 -6.18 -14.21 0.80
CA ASP A 80 -6.45 -12.77 0.80
C ASP A 80 -5.33 -12.01 0.08
N ALA A 81 -5.51 -11.78 -1.21
CA ALA A 81 -4.51 -11.13 -2.06
C ALA A 81 -4.23 -9.66 -1.71
N LYS A 82 -4.95 -9.08 -0.76
CA LYS A 82 -4.69 -7.73 -0.22
C LYS A 82 -3.73 -7.76 0.97
N HIS A 83 -3.39 -8.92 1.48
CA HIS A 83 -2.58 -9.10 2.68
C HIS A 83 -1.20 -9.64 2.34
N MET A 84 -0.17 -8.95 2.79
CA MET A 84 1.23 -9.34 2.59
C MET A 84 1.96 -9.38 3.94
N THR A 85 2.77 -10.41 4.13
CA THR A 85 3.53 -10.62 5.38
C THR A 85 4.99 -10.88 5.10
N LEU A 86 5.82 -10.55 6.09
CA LEU A 86 7.25 -10.82 6.11
C LEU A 86 7.60 -11.41 7.47
N ALA A 87 8.04 -12.65 7.51
CA ALA A 87 8.55 -13.27 8.72
C ALA A 87 9.89 -12.63 9.12
N LEU A 88 10.06 -12.37 10.41
CA LEU A 88 11.24 -11.69 10.95
C LEU A 88 12.05 -12.62 11.85
N PRO A 89 13.39 -12.52 11.82
CA PRO A 89 14.22 -13.09 12.87
C PRO A 89 14.03 -12.30 14.17
N THR A 90 14.58 -12.80 15.27
CA THR A 90 14.68 -12.02 16.50
C THR A 90 15.49 -10.76 16.26
N LEU A 91 14.92 -9.60 16.60
CA LEU A 91 15.52 -8.30 16.36
C LEU A 91 16.10 -7.72 17.65
N ALA A 92 17.32 -7.19 17.55
CA ALA A 92 17.90 -6.40 18.63
C ALA A 92 17.16 -5.07 18.79
N PRO A 93 17.18 -4.45 19.99
CA PRO A 93 16.64 -3.12 20.21
C PRO A 93 17.30 -2.10 19.26
N ALA A 94 16.51 -1.52 18.39
CA ALA A 94 16.94 -0.53 17.40
C ALA A 94 15.74 0.05 16.67
N VAL A 95 15.98 1.06 15.83
CA VAL A 95 15.01 1.56 14.86
C VAL A 95 15.17 0.77 13.56
N TYR A 96 14.05 0.30 13.02
CA TYR A 96 14.01 -0.43 11.75
C TYR A 96 13.13 0.27 10.74
N VAL A 97 13.43 0.06 9.46
CA VAL A 97 12.66 0.60 8.35
C VAL A 97 11.99 -0.54 7.59
N VAL A 98 10.67 -0.47 7.49
CA VAL A 98 9.90 -1.34 6.61
C VAL A 98 9.85 -0.69 5.24
N LYS A 99 10.34 -1.38 4.23
CA LYS A 99 10.23 -0.97 2.83
C LYS A 99 9.27 -1.90 2.11
N TRP A 100 8.33 -1.35 1.39
CA TRP A 100 7.37 -2.15 0.66
C TRP A 100 7.20 -1.67 -0.78
N VAL A 101 6.90 -2.61 -1.65
CA VAL A 101 6.49 -2.39 -3.02
C VAL A 101 5.19 -3.13 -3.23
N SER A 102 4.17 -2.46 -3.68
CA SER A 102 2.91 -3.06 -4.08
C SER A 102 2.70 -2.89 -5.58
N VAL A 103 2.33 -3.98 -6.23
CA VAL A 103 1.87 -3.97 -7.61
C VAL A 103 0.46 -4.53 -7.61
N ALA A 104 -0.50 -3.69 -7.96
CA ALA A 104 -1.89 -4.13 -8.07
C ALA A 104 -2.07 -5.03 -9.29
N THR A 105 -3.14 -5.81 -9.31
CA THR A 105 -3.42 -6.75 -10.41
C THR A 105 -3.60 -6.07 -11.76
N ASP A 106 -3.91 -4.77 -11.78
CA ASP A 106 -3.95 -3.95 -13.00
C ASP A 106 -2.57 -3.45 -13.46
N GLY A 107 -1.49 -3.79 -12.74
CA GLY A 107 -0.12 -3.47 -13.08
C GLY A 107 0.42 -2.16 -12.49
N HIS A 108 -0.38 -1.36 -11.78
CA HIS A 108 0.09 -0.14 -11.15
C HIS A 108 0.96 -0.44 -9.94
N LYS A 109 2.15 0.18 -9.92
CA LYS A 109 3.16 0.03 -8.87
C LYS A 109 3.13 1.22 -7.93
N LEU A 110 3.16 0.95 -6.63
CA LEU A 110 3.39 1.92 -5.58
C LEU A 110 4.49 1.40 -4.65
N GLU A 111 5.27 2.30 -4.06
CA GLU A 111 6.28 1.93 -3.07
C GLU A 111 6.32 2.96 -1.95
N GLY A 112 6.74 2.51 -0.78
CA GLY A 112 6.86 3.37 0.39
C GLY A 112 7.67 2.73 1.49
N SER A 113 7.77 3.45 2.59
CA SER A 113 8.46 2.99 3.79
C SER A 113 7.87 3.61 5.05
N TYR A 114 8.09 2.94 6.17
CA TYR A 114 7.82 3.49 7.49
C TYR A 114 8.79 2.89 8.51
N LYS A 115 8.88 3.51 9.68
CA LYS A 115 9.78 3.09 10.76
C LYS A 115 9.01 2.60 11.97
N PHE A 116 9.62 1.67 12.71
CA PHE A 116 9.23 1.29 14.06
C PHE A 116 10.47 1.02 14.90
N THR A 117 10.32 1.03 16.20
CA THR A 117 11.40 0.80 17.16
C THR A 117 11.17 -0.50 17.92
N VAL A 118 12.21 -1.30 18.04
CA VAL A 118 12.24 -2.47 18.93
C VAL A 118 12.88 -2.05 20.25
N LYS A 119 12.18 -2.32 21.35
CA LYS A 119 12.66 -2.06 22.72
C LYS A 119 13.35 -3.27 23.34
#